data_df3dcb9a0286c1d9afddac235ba8706c
#
_entry.id   df3dcb9a0286c1d9afddac235ba8706c
#
_cell.length_a   1.000
_cell.length_b   1.000
_cell.length_c   1.000
_cell.angle_alpha   90.00
_cell.angle_beta   90.00
_cell.angle_gamma   90.00
#
_symmetry.space_group_name_H-M   'P 1'
#
loop_
_entity.id
_entity.type
_entity.pdbx_description
1 polymer ?
#
loop_
_entity_poly.entity_id
_entity_poly.type
_entity_poly.pdbx_seq_one_letter_code
_entity_poly.pdbx_strand_id
1 'polypeptide(L)'
;MTHRRQRLVALVLVGACAALAACSDDSSSTVAGEVVAGRPSLEIIGDFGFVLIPTGRIDVVVGEAQTGDVTPDEARDDATHQAPEGGSWIPVHIAHDPFGHMGISVGLTGGSPQPAQVALVVDGKTTNLGAPYRVVGDEGTADSGLDNVWVAVDERPDQIDSVRVAVTYDGLTQTVNPKTGAREAGAAEPLYVKQAQEYQAPCAQGGIETGGVELELACTIGPAQRTPYLPGAGWAAEDHAWLVLGAAVSVSRATADATAYDVVSMQPALTVDGSTPLPPDGRFGEVRRDPQRVSGTWAFDVAAEGAVSVGVEVDLRLRKSDDADPGPGTRRATVRQTVELAGELAGESG
;
A
#
# COMPACT_ATOMS: atom_id res chain seq x y z
N MET A 1 -43.42 27.82 0.69
CA MET A 1 -42.97 27.55 2.08
C MET A 1 -41.52 27.18 2.05
N THR A 2 -40.67 28.13 2.32
CA THR A 2 -39.22 28.11 2.18
C THR A 2 -38.56 27.91 3.54
N HIS A 3 -37.90 26.74 3.78
CA HIS A 3 -37.09 26.55 4.97
C HIS A 3 -35.60 26.72 4.61
N ARG A 4 -35.07 27.89 4.91
CA ARG A 4 -33.65 28.24 4.99
C ARG A 4 -33.03 27.52 6.19
N ARG A 5 -32.14 26.58 6.01
CA ARG A 5 -31.23 26.07 7.06
C ARG A 5 -29.96 26.90 7.08
N GLN A 6 -29.81 27.69 8.11
CA GLN A 6 -28.59 28.43 8.46
C GLN A 6 -27.52 27.42 8.89
N ARG A 7 -26.37 27.44 8.24
CA ARG A 7 -25.14 26.75 8.69
C ARG A 7 -24.37 27.72 9.57
N LEU A 8 -24.24 27.40 10.85
CA LEU A 8 -23.31 28.05 11.78
C LEU A 8 -21.87 27.64 11.38
N VAL A 9 -21.10 28.65 10.98
CA VAL A 9 -19.64 28.54 10.81
C VAL A 9 -19.02 28.90 12.15
N ALA A 10 -18.42 27.92 12.83
CA ALA A 10 -17.60 28.15 14.03
C ALA A 10 -16.22 28.65 13.59
N LEU A 11 -15.94 29.92 13.84
CA LEU A 11 -14.65 30.57 13.66
C LEU A 11 -13.76 30.17 14.85
N VAL A 12 -12.77 29.35 14.64
CA VAL A 12 -11.70 29.09 15.63
C VAL A 12 -10.64 30.18 15.46
N LEU A 13 -10.58 31.08 16.40
CA LEU A 13 -9.48 32.05 16.55
C LEU A 13 -8.23 31.34 17.03
N VAL A 14 -7.25 31.18 16.14
CA VAL A 14 -5.89 30.82 16.53
C VAL A 14 -5.17 32.07 17.00
N GLY A 15 -4.97 32.18 18.32
CA GLY A 15 -4.18 33.23 18.93
C GLY A 15 -2.70 33.06 18.58
N ALA A 16 -2.16 33.97 17.79
CA ALA A 16 -0.73 34.10 17.58
C ALA A 16 -0.06 34.70 18.85
N CYS A 17 0.58 33.90 19.65
CA CYS A 17 1.54 34.37 20.65
C CYS A 17 2.85 34.73 19.94
N ALA A 18 3.08 36.03 19.75
CA ALA A 18 4.40 36.54 19.37
C ALA A 18 5.33 36.41 20.60
N ALA A 19 6.21 35.43 20.58
CA ALA A 19 7.30 35.34 21.55
C ALA A 19 8.36 36.37 21.20
N LEU A 20 8.55 37.34 22.09
CA LEU A 20 9.66 38.28 22.12
C LEU A 20 10.97 37.52 22.31
N ALA A 21 11.84 37.56 21.32
CA ALA A 21 13.22 37.06 21.43
C ALA A 21 13.97 37.95 22.45
N ALA A 22 14.04 37.47 23.69
CA ALA A 22 15.05 37.90 24.65
C ALA A 22 16.28 37.03 24.39
N CYS A 23 17.38 37.64 23.95
CA CYS A 23 18.71 37.01 24.03
C CYS A 23 19.04 36.87 25.52
N SER A 24 18.80 35.73 26.08
CA SER A 24 19.43 35.25 27.30
C SER A 24 20.26 34.03 26.95
N ASP A 25 21.50 33.99 27.42
CA ASP A 25 22.32 32.76 27.47
C ASP A 25 21.65 31.78 28.46
N ASP A 26 20.45 31.37 28.15
CA ASP A 26 19.79 30.27 28.84
C ASP A 26 20.21 28.99 28.13
N SER A 27 21.14 28.25 28.74
CA SER A 27 21.29 26.82 28.51
C SER A 27 19.92 26.17 28.76
N SER A 28 19.09 26.12 27.73
CA SER A 28 17.80 25.42 27.81
C SER A 28 18.10 23.96 28.12
N SER A 29 17.76 23.52 29.33
CA SER A 29 17.91 22.11 29.71
C SER A 29 17.06 21.27 28.74
N THR A 30 17.70 20.33 28.06
CA THR A 30 17.03 19.35 27.20
C THR A 30 15.97 18.59 28.01
N VAL A 31 14.79 18.41 27.46
CA VAL A 31 13.70 17.65 28.08
C VAL A 31 13.57 16.28 27.40
N ALA A 32 13.21 15.27 28.17
CA ALA A 32 12.90 13.97 27.62
C ALA A 32 11.82 14.06 26.53
N GLY A 33 12.02 13.33 25.42
CA GLY A 33 11.18 13.41 24.23
C GLY A 33 11.61 14.48 23.22
N GLU A 34 12.63 15.29 23.52
CA GLU A 34 13.25 16.16 22.53
C GLU A 34 13.97 15.35 21.47
N VAL A 35 13.86 15.78 20.22
CA VAL A 35 14.48 15.13 19.05
C VAL A 35 15.40 16.14 18.37
N VAL A 36 16.69 15.83 18.33
CA VAL A 36 17.69 16.62 17.60
C VAL A 36 18.04 15.93 16.30
N ALA A 37 17.99 16.66 15.20
CA ALA A 37 18.40 16.13 13.90
C ALA A 37 19.91 15.91 13.86
N GLY A 38 20.34 14.69 13.53
CA GLY A 38 21.74 14.33 13.33
C GLY A 38 22.23 14.70 11.92
N ARG A 39 23.55 14.74 11.75
CA ARG A 39 24.14 14.92 10.41
C ARG A 39 23.90 13.70 9.53
N PRO A 40 23.60 13.86 8.24
CA PRO A 40 23.43 12.73 7.31
C PRO A 40 24.68 11.85 7.18
N SER A 41 25.87 12.44 7.40
CA SER A 41 27.17 11.74 7.32
C SER A 41 27.52 10.96 8.59
N LEU A 42 26.71 11.07 9.65
CA LEU A 42 26.94 10.34 10.89
C LEU A 42 26.58 8.88 10.69
N GLU A 43 27.52 7.98 10.96
CA GLU A 43 27.28 6.54 10.97
C GLU A 43 26.81 6.14 12.37
N ILE A 44 25.55 5.73 12.49
CA ILE A 44 25.02 5.18 13.75
C ILE A 44 25.23 3.68 13.75
N ILE A 45 26.02 3.20 14.71
CA ILE A 45 26.27 1.79 14.94
C ILE A 45 25.37 1.31 16.07
N GLY A 46 24.63 0.21 15.86
CA GLY A 46 23.69 -0.30 16.86
C GLY A 46 22.90 -1.50 16.41
N ASP A 47 21.80 -1.75 17.10
CA ASP A 47 20.89 -2.83 16.81
C ASP A 47 20.02 -2.48 15.59
N PHE A 48 19.94 -3.42 14.64
CA PHE A 48 19.19 -3.25 13.41
C PHE A 48 17.80 -3.89 13.48
N GLY A 49 16.78 -3.17 13.03
CA GLY A 49 15.43 -3.67 12.81
C GLY A 49 14.84 -3.14 11.54
N PHE A 50 13.78 -3.77 11.04
CA PHE A 50 13.03 -3.26 9.90
C PHE A 50 11.54 -3.54 10.03
N VAL A 51 10.75 -2.71 9.36
CA VAL A 51 9.30 -2.87 9.22
C VAL A 51 8.91 -2.80 7.75
N LEU A 52 8.13 -3.77 7.29
CA LEU A 52 7.57 -3.76 5.95
C LEU A 52 6.27 -2.95 5.91
N ILE A 53 6.18 -2.05 4.94
CA ILE A 53 4.98 -1.29 4.63
C ILE A 53 4.60 -1.54 3.17
N PRO A 54 3.35 -1.29 2.76
CA PRO A 54 2.92 -1.53 1.37
C PRO A 54 3.77 -0.84 0.30
N THR A 55 4.50 0.21 0.67
CA THR A 55 5.31 1.03 -0.24
C THR A 55 6.82 0.82 -0.08
N GLY A 56 7.24 -0.24 0.61
CA GLY A 56 8.65 -0.56 0.78
C GLY A 56 8.98 -1.06 2.18
N ARG A 57 10.19 -0.76 2.63
CA ARG A 57 10.73 -1.17 3.92
C ARG A 57 11.26 0.06 4.68
N ILE A 58 10.94 0.16 5.94
CA ILE A 58 11.56 1.11 6.86
C ILE A 58 12.65 0.38 7.62
N ASP A 59 13.89 0.76 7.37
CA ASP A 59 15.07 0.28 8.10
C ASP A 59 15.37 1.21 9.26
N VAL A 60 15.71 0.65 10.42
CA VAL A 60 16.05 1.40 11.61
C VAL A 60 17.27 0.81 12.27
N VAL A 61 18.25 1.66 12.61
CA VAL A 61 19.37 1.32 13.50
C VAL A 61 19.24 2.12 14.77
N VAL A 62 19.21 1.46 15.92
CA VAL A 62 19.18 2.11 17.23
C VAL A 62 20.53 1.89 17.92
N GLY A 63 21.27 2.97 18.12
CA GLY A 63 22.56 2.92 18.78
C GLY A 63 22.42 2.83 20.30
N GLU A 64 23.56 2.63 20.97
CA GLU A 64 23.62 2.60 22.44
C GLU A 64 23.29 3.99 23.01
N ALA A 65 22.53 4.00 24.10
CA ALA A 65 22.24 5.22 24.83
C ALA A 65 23.50 5.81 25.47
N GLN A 66 23.65 7.12 25.45
CA GLN A 66 24.82 7.82 26.00
C GLN A 66 24.42 9.04 26.83
N THR A 67 25.19 9.27 27.92
CA THR A 67 24.99 10.42 28.83
C THR A 67 25.79 11.66 28.44
N GLY A 68 26.61 11.58 27.36
CA GLY A 68 27.36 12.71 26.84
C GLY A 68 26.47 13.67 26.04
N ASP A 69 26.98 14.88 25.82
CA ASP A 69 26.32 15.86 24.97
C ASP A 69 26.38 15.44 23.50
N VAL A 70 25.35 15.77 22.72
CA VAL A 70 25.42 15.72 21.27
C VAL A 70 26.24 16.92 20.79
N THR A 71 27.33 16.63 20.11
CA THR A 71 28.31 17.65 19.71
C THR A 71 27.88 18.37 18.41
N PRO A 72 28.47 19.55 18.12
CA PRO A 72 28.23 20.24 16.85
C PRO A 72 28.58 19.42 15.60
N ASP A 73 29.53 18.47 15.72
CA ASP A 73 29.90 17.57 14.63
C ASP A 73 28.86 16.46 14.37
N GLU A 74 27.99 16.20 15.34
CA GLU A 74 26.94 15.20 15.29
C GLU A 74 25.55 15.81 14.99
N ALA A 75 25.29 17.02 15.50
CA ALA A 75 24.04 17.75 15.28
C ALA A 75 24.03 18.47 13.94
N ARG A 76 22.86 18.46 13.28
CA ARG A 76 22.69 19.13 11.97
C ARG A 76 22.72 20.65 12.07
N ASP A 77 22.37 21.22 13.20
CA ASP A 77 22.30 22.67 13.47
C ASP A 77 23.60 23.28 13.96
N ASP A 78 24.69 22.49 13.98
CA ASP A 78 26.02 22.90 14.46
C ASP A 78 26.04 23.35 15.93
N ALA A 79 25.02 22.96 16.74
CA ALA A 79 24.92 23.29 18.16
C ALA A 79 25.31 22.12 19.06
N THR A 80 25.65 22.43 20.31
CA THR A 80 25.80 21.41 21.36
C THR A 80 24.48 21.25 22.09
N HIS A 81 24.00 20.01 22.21
CA HIS A 81 22.80 19.68 22.98
C HIS A 81 23.18 18.85 24.19
N GLN A 82 22.92 19.38 25.36
CA GLN A 82 23.22 18.70 26.62
C GLN A 82 22.25 17.52 26.83
N ALA A 83 22.75 16.43 27.43
CA ALA A 83 21.85 15.35 27.83
C ALA A 83 20.86 15.84 28.89
N PRO A 84 19.64 15.28 28.98
CA PRO A 84 18.71 15.57 30.06
C PRO A 84 19.33 15.29 31.43
N GLU A 85 18.98 16.06 32.43
CA GLU A 85 19.48 15.83 33.81
C GLU A 85 19.06 14.42 34.26
N GLY A 86 20.06 13.56 34.51
CA GLY A 86 19.83 12.17 34.91
C GLY A 86 19.40 11.23 33.79
N GLY A 87 19.31 11.75 32.56
CA GLY A 87 18.88 11.02 31.36
C GLY A 87 20.03 10.70 30.39
N SER A 88 19.66 10.40 29.14
CA SER A 88 20.58 10.06 28.07
C SER A 88 20.03 10.41 26.69
N TRP A 89 20.90 10.33 25.67
CA TRP A 89 20.57 10.39 24.27
C TRP A 89 20.59 9.00 23.65
N ILE A 90 19.60 8.69 22.82
CA ILE A 90 19.57 7.48 21.98
C ILE A 90 19.72 7.91 20.53
N PRO A 91 20.82 7.55 19.83
CA PRO A 91 20.95 7.81 18.42
C PRO A 91 20.13 6.81 17.60
N VAL A 92 19.40 7.30 16.60
CA VAL A 92 18.55 6.48 15.72
C VAL A 92 18.79 6.88 14.26
N HIS A 93 19.11 5.89 13.45
CA HIS A 93 19.11 6.03 11.99
C HIS A 93 17.82 5.44 11.42
N ILE A 94 17.20 6.14 10.48
CA ILE A 94 15.97 5.72 9.83
C ILE A 94 16.14 5.88 8.32
N ALA A 95 15.82 4.84 7.57
CA ALA A 95 15.83 4.87 6.11
C ALA A 95 14.57 4.23 5.54
N HIS A 96 14.02 4.82 4.48
CA HIS A 96 12.98 4.21 3.68
C HIS A 96 13.59 3.61 2.40
N ASP A 97 13.48 2.30 2.25
CA ASP A 97 13.84 1.57 1.03
C ASP A 97 12.56 1.24 0.25
N PRO A 98 12.22 2.01 -0.81
CA PRO A 98 11.02 1.78 -1.59
C PRO A 98 11.04 0.48 -2.40
N PHE A 99 12.22 -0.15 -2.52
CA PHE A 99 12.41 -1.44 -3.23
C PHE A 99 12.60 -2.61 -2.27
N GLY A 100 12.71 -2.35 -0.98
CA GLY A 100 12.96 -3.37 0.06
C GLY A 100 11.84 -4.39 0.22
N HIS A 101 10.66 -4.10 -0.31
CA HIS A 101 9.54 -5.02 -0.44
C HIS A 101 8.77 -4.69 -1.70
N MET A 102 9.02 -5.45 -2.77
CA MET A 102 8.31 -5.28 -4.05
C MET A 102 7.00 -6.06 -4.04
N GLY A 103 5.98 -5.52 -3.39
CA GLY A 103 4.61 -5.98 -3.59
C GLY A 103 4.07 -5.46 -4.92
N ILE A 104 3.40 -6.32 -5.70
CA ILE A 104 2.78 -5.97 -6.99
C ILE A 104 1.73 -4.87 -6.83
N SER A 105 1.15 -4.73 -5.66
CA SER A 105 0.09 -3.77 -5.36
C SER A 105 0.47 -2.30 -5.66
N VAL A 106 1.73 -1.91 -5.51
CA VAL A 106 2.18 -0.53 -5.77
C VAL A 106 2.17 -0.20 -7.27
N GLY A 107 2.52 -1.16 -8.13
CA GLY A 107 2.53 -0.96 -9.58
C GLY A 107 1.15 -1.00 -10.23
N LEU A 108 0.19 -1.71 -9.61
CA LEU A 108 -1.15 -1.90 -10.17
C LEU A 108 -2.16 -0.83 -9.76
N THR A 109 -1.89 -0.05 -8.73
CA THR A 109 -2.91 0.79 -8.09
C THR A 109 -2.70 2.30 -8.21
N GLY A 110 -1.59 2.78 -8.79
CA GLY A 110 -1.40 4.16 -9.25
C GLY A 110 -1.73 5.29 -8.24
N GLY A 111 -1.59 5.08 -6.93
CA GLY A 111 -1.82 6.09 -5.89
C GLY A 111 -0.52 6.73 -5.42
N SER A 112 -0.57 7.99 -4.97
CA SER A 112 0.54 8.58 -4.20
C SER A 112 0.62 7.85 -2.87
N PRO A 113 1.78 7.25 -2.52
CA PRO A 113 1.92 6.55 -1.26
C PRO A 113 1.78 7.52 -0.08
N GLN A 114 1.18 7.04 1.02
CA GLN A 114 1.13 7.77 2.28
C GLN A 114 2.51 7.69 2.95
N PRO A 115 2.98 8.76 3.63
CA PRO A 115 4.19 8.68 4.43
C PRO A 115 3.95 7.82 5.69
N ALA A 116 4.90 6.93 5.99
CA ALA A 116 4.89 6.22 7.26
C ALA A 116 5.35 7.14 8.40
N GLN A 117 4.73 7.06 9.56
CA GLN A 117 5.18 7.74 10.79
C GLN A 117 6.05 6.79 11.59
N VAL A 118 7.21 7.24 12.04
CA VAL A 118 8.12 6.46 12.87
C VAL A 118 8.20 7.06 14.27
N ALA A 119 8.20 6.21 15.28
CA ALA A 119 8.37 6.62 16.66
C ALA A 119 9.32 5.65 17.39
N LEU A 120 10.11 6.18 18.32
CA LEU A 120 10.86 5.39 19.28
C LEU A 120 10.01 5.19 20.54
N VAL A 121 9.98 3.98 21.06
CA VAL A 121 9.29 3.62 22.29
C VAL A 121 10.32 3.09 23.28
N VAL A 122 10.57 3.85 24.34
CA VAL A 122 11.50 3.50 25.42
C VAL A 122 10.70 3.33 26.69
N ASP A 123 10.73 2.12 27.26
CA ASP A 123 10.00 1.76 28.49
C ASP A 123 8.53 2.21 28.50
N GLY A 124 7.89 2.08 27.33
CA GLY A 124 6.49 2.45 27.10
C GLY A 124 6.24 3.94 26.81
N LYS A 125 7.25 4.81 26.88
CA LYS A 125 7.16 6.22 26.47
C LYS A 125 7.43 6.34 24.98
N THR A 126 6.58 7.06 24.26
CA THR A 126 6.65 7.20 22.79
C THR A 126 7.14 8.57 22.39
N THR A 127 8.20 8.62 21.59
CA THR A 127 8.73 9.84 20.96
C THR A 127 8.58 9.75 19.46
N ASN A 128 7.88 10.69 18.83
CA ASN A 128 7.68 10.73 17.38
C ASN A 128 8.97 11.22 16.70
N LEU A 129 9.46 10.43 15.74
CA LEU A 129 10.68 10.74 14.97
C LEU A 129 10.38 11.32 13.58
N GLY A 130 9.10 11.45 13.23
CA GLY A 130 8.68 11.99 11.94
C GLY A 130 8.34 10.93 10.90
N ALA A 131 8.34 11.34 9.63
CA ALA A 131 7.95 10.52 8.51
C ALA A 131 9.09 10.45 7.47
N PRO A 132 9.97 9.44 7.56
CA PRO A 132 10.96 9.21 6.52
C PRO A 132 10.23 8.78 5.25
N TYR A 133 10.33 9.59 4.21
CA TYR A 133 9.67 9.30 2.94
C TYR A 133 10.58 9.68 1.78
N ARG A 134 10.91 8.70 0.95
CA ARG A 134 11.60 8.93 -0.31
C ARG A 134 10.65 8.69 -1.46
N VAL A 135 10.30 9.75 -2.18
CA VAL A 135 9.60 9.62 -3.45
C VAL A 135 10.61 9.19 -4.50
N VAL A 136 10.40 8.02 -5.11
CA VAL A 136 11.09 7.65 -6.34
C VAL A 136 10.37 8.37 -7.48
N GLY A 137 10.90 9.51 -7.90
CA GLY A 137 10.38 10.33 -9.00
C GLY A 137 11.49 10.71 -9.96
N ASP A 138 11.13 11.20 -11.14
CA ASP A 138 12.02 11.44 -12.29
C ASP A 138 13.19 12.42 -12.03
N GLU A 139 13.18 13.17 -10.94
CA GLU A 139 14.25 14.15 -10.63
C GLU A 139 14.56 14.25 -9.13
N GLY A 140 15.10 13.18 -8.57
CA GLY A 140 15.71 13.23 -7.25
C GLY A 140 14.82 12.72 -6.11
N THR A 141 15.46 12.07 -5.18
CA THR A 141 14.90 11.70 -3.88
C THR A 141 14.57 12.97 -3.11
N ALA A 142 13.32 13.18 -2.75
CA ALA A 142 13.01 14.16 -1.73
C ALA A 142 13.69 13.71 -0.43
N ASP A 143 14.71 14.43 -0.02
CA ASP A 143 15.37 14.20 1.25
C ASP A 143 14.37 14.53 2.37
N SER A 144 13.93 13.53 3.11
CA SER A 144 13.03 13.72 4.26
C SER A 144 13.70 14.48 5.41
N GLY A 145 15.01 14.64 5.34
CA GLY A 145 15.80 15.40 6.32
C GLY A 145 15.99 14.77 7.68
N LEU A 146 15.51 13.55 7.91
CA LEU A 146 15.52 12.87 9.22
C LEU A 146 16.17 11.49 9.17
N ASP A 147 17.23 11.31 8.38
CA ASP A 147 17.91 10.01 8.31
C ASP A 147 18.58 9.63 9.63
N ASN A 148 19.11 10.61 10.38
CA ASN A 148 19.72 10.45 11.70
C ASN A 148 19.09 11.40 12.71
N VAL A 149 18.74 10.88 13.89
CA VAL A 149 18.20 11.69 14.98
C VAL A 149 18.78 11.24 16.32
N TRP A 150 18.81 12.15 17.27
CA TRP A 150 19.11 11.92 18.67
C TRP A 150 17.83 12.12 19.47
N VAL A 151 17.48 11.14 20.29
CA VAL A 151 16.26 11.17 21.11
C VAL A 151 16.64 11.29 22.57
N ALA A 152 16.19 12.36 23.21
CA ALA A 152 16.38 12.56 24.64
C ALA A 152 15.45 11.67 25.46
N VAL A 153 15.99 10.92 26.41
CA VAL A 153 15.24 10.10 27.36
C VAL A 153 15.61 10.46 28.80
N ASP A 154 14.71 10.27 29.74
CA ASP A 154 14.93 10.58 31.17
C ASP A 154 15.56 9.42 31.95
N GLU A 155 15.80 8.28 31.30
CA GLU A 155 16.50 7.14 31.86
C GLU A 155 17.99 7.17 31.50
N ARG A 156 18.83 6.66 32.41
CA ARG A 156 20.24 6.36 32.14
C ARG A 156 20.36 5.08 31.29
N PRO A 157 21.47 4.89 30.55
CA PRO A 157 21.67 3.71 29.72
C PRO A 157 21.48 2.37 30.44
N ASP A 158 21.89 2.30 31.72
CA ASP A 158 21.76 1.11 32.57
C ASP A 158 20.36 0.90 33.18
N GLN A 159 19.44 1.84 32.96
CA GLN A 159 18.06 1.82 33.44
C GLN A 159 17.04 1.56 32.35
N ILE A 160 17.47 1.55 31.07
CA ILE A 160 16.59 1.29 29.93
C ILE A 160 16.36 -0.21 29.79
N ASP A 161 15.15 -0.66 30.07
CA ASP A 161 14.76 -2.06 30.03
C ASP A 161 14.35 -2.50 28.61
N SER A 162 13.67 -1.62 27.87
CA SER A 162 13.16 -1.96 26.54
C SER A 162 13.21 -0.79 25.57
N VAL A 163 13.65 -1.09 24.34
CA VAL A 163 13.58 -0.17 23.20
C VAL A 163 12.85 -0.86 22.05
N ARG A 164 11.85 -0.18 21.51
CA ARG A 164 11.12 -0.61 20.34
C ARG A 164 10.98 0.54 19.35
N VAL A 165 10.84 0.21 18.08
CA VAL A 165 10.45 1.17 17.05
C VAL A 165 9.04 0.86 16.59
N ALA A 166 8.19 1.88 16.59
CA ALA A 166 6.83 1.81 16.08
C ALA A 166 6.75 2.51 14.74
N VAL A 167 6.16 1.85 13.75
CA VAL A 167 5.92 2.39 12.41
C VAL A 167 4.43 2.34 12.13
N THR A 168 3.83 3.50 11.90
CA THR A 168 2.41 3.62 11.58
C THR A 168 2.23 3.97 10.11
N TYR A 169 1.50 3.14 9.38
CA TYR A 169 1.15 3.36 7.98
C TYR A 169 -0.35 3.18 7.78
N ASP A 170 -1.01 4.22 7.29
CA ASP A 170 -2.46 4.24 7.05
C ASP A 170 -3.29 3.65 8.21
N GLY A 171 -3.02 4.16 9.42
CA GLY A 171 -3.73 3.81 10.65
C GLY A 171 -3.31 2.50 11.32
N LEU A 172 -2.50 1.65 10.68
CA LEU A 172 -1.95 0.45 11.30
C LEU A 172 -0.55 0.71 11.85
N THR A 173 -0.34 0.39 13.12
CA THR A 173 0.96 0.47 13.77
C THR A 173 1.57 -0.92 13.91
N GLN A 174 2.80 -1.06 13.43
CA GLN A 174 3.65 -2.22 13.64
C GLN A 174 4.77 -1.84 14.60
N THR A 175 5.27 -2.80 15.39
CA THR A 175 6.44 -2.57 16.25
C THR A 175 7.54 -3.60 15.98
N VAL A 176 8.78 -3.17 16.14
CA VAL A 176 9.96 -4.04 16.11
C VAL A 176 10.88 -3.70 17.28
N ASN A 177 11.44 -4.72 17.92
CA ASN A 177 12.55 -4.57 18.85
C ASN A 177 13.85 -4.79 18.06
N PRO A 178 14.67 -3.75 17.84
CA PRO A 178 15.87 -3.88 17.01
C PRO A 178 16.88 -4.89 17.58
N LYS A 179 16.99 -4.97 18.91
CA LYS A 179 17.95 -5.86 19.60
C LYS A 179 17.62 -7.35 19.44
N THR A 180 16.34 -7.70 19.45
CA THR A 180 15.90 -9.11 19.40
C THR A 180 15.34 -9.52 18.06
N GLY A 181 14.99 -8.56 17.21
CA GLY A 181 14.24 -8.76 15.96
C GLY A 181 12.76 -9.12 16.19
N ALA A 182 12.29 -9.16 17.45
CA ALA A 182 10.89 -9.45 17.77
C ALA A 182 9.98 -8.37 17.21
N ARG A 183 8.92 -8.78 16.53
CA ARG A 183 8.00 -7.91 15.79
C ARG A 183 6.56 -8.19 16.16
N GLU A 184 5.74 -7.14 16.14
CA GLU A 184 4.28 -7.20 16.22
C GLU A 184 3.74 -6.47 14.97
N ALA A 185 3.30 -7.22 13.96
CA ALA A 185 2.89 -6.66 12.67
C ALA A 185 1.37 -6.53 12.51
N GLY A 186 0.56 -7.26 13.30
CA GLY A 186 -0.89 -7.24 13.19
C GLY A 186 -1.37 -7.59 11.78
N ALA A 187 -2.30 -6.83 11.22
CA ALA A 187 -2.81 -7.03 9.86
C ALA A 187 -1.74 -6.91 8.75
N ALA A 188 -0.54 -6.41 9.06
CA ALA A 188 0.58 -6.37 8.11
C ALA A 188 1.41 -7.65 8.08
N GLU A 189 1.14 -8.65 8.94
CA GLU A 189 1.92 -9.90 8.99
C GLU A 189 2.08 -10.57 7.61
N PRO A 190 1.07 -10.58 6.72
CA PRO A 190 1.21 -11.15 5.39
C PRO A 190 2.27 -10.47 4.50
N LEU A 191 2.72 -9.24 4.81
CA LEU A 191 3.82 -8.60 4.09
C LEU A 191 5.16 -9.31 4.30
N TYR A 192 5.32 -10.01 5.42
CA TYR A 192 6.56 -10.70 5.79
C TYR A 192 6.63 -12.15 5.29
N VAL A 193 5.53 -12.66 4.81
CA VAL A 193 5.49 -13.98 4.17
C VAL A 193 5.95 -13.82 2.72
N LYS A 194 6.77 -14.75 2.24
CA LYS A 194 7.21 -14.75 0.84
C LYS A 194 5.98 -14.81 -0.05
N GLN A 195 5.75 -13.74 -0.81
CA GLN A 195 4.58 -13.68 -1.69
C GLN A 195 4.67 -14.77 -2.75
N ALA A 196 3.54 -15.44 -2.98
CA ALA A 196 3.42 -16.41 -4.05
C ALA A 196 3.65 -15.73 -5.42
N GLN A 197 4.08 -16.55 -6.38
CA GLN A 197 4.25 -16.12 -7.76
C GLN A 197 2.92 -15.62 -8.34
N GLU A 198 3.02 -14.66 -9.24
CA GLU A 198 1.87 -14.21 -10.03
C GLU A 198 1.17 -15.39 -10.70
N TYR A 199 -0.10 -15.59 -10.37
CA TYR A 199 -0.91 -16.58 -11.06
C TYR A 199 -1.44 -16.01 -12.37
N GLN A 200 -1.28 -16.76 -13.44
CA GLN A 200 -1.89 -16.47 -14.73
C GLN A 200 -2.40 -17.76 -15.37
N ALA A 201 -3.64 -17.80 -15.77
CA ALA A 201 -4.23 -18.93 -16.45
C ALA A 201 -5.17 -18.49 -17.57
N PRO A 202 -5.29 -19.30 -18.64
CA PRO A 202 -6.40 -19.15 -19.58
C PRO A 202 -7.69 -19.49 -18.86
N CYS A 203 -8.78 -18.81 -19.20
CA CYS A 203 -10.10 -19.20 -18.72
C CYS A 203 -10.42 -20.60 -19.27
N ALA A 204 -11.02 -21.45 -18.41
CA ALA A 204 -11.47 -22.77 -18.86
C ALA A 204 -12.55 -22.60 -19.94
N GLN A 205 -12.43 -23.35 -21.02
CA GLN A 205 -13.48 -23.40 -22.05
C GLN A 205 -14.68 -24.17 -21.49
N GLY A 206 -15.63 -23.49 -20.92
CA GLY A 206 -16.85 -24.08 -20.35
C GLY A 206 -18.02 -23.13 -20.51
N GLY A 207 -19.14 -23.65 -21.01
CA GLY A 207 -20.43 -22.96 -20.97
C GLY A 207 -20.54 -21.66 -21.74
N ILE A 208 -20.28 -21.68 -23.04
CA ILE A 208 -20.58 -20.51 -23.90
C ILE A 208 -22.06 -20.53 -24.24
N GLU A 209 -22.90 -19.77 -23.54
CA GLU A 209 -24.27 -19.49 -23.96
C GLU A 209 -24.28 -18.37 -24.97
N THR A 210 -24.11 -18.71 -26.24
CA THR A 210 -23.92 -17.72 -27.31
C THR A 210 -25.20 -17.32 -28.05
N GLY A 211 -26.36 -17.83 -27.63
CA GLY A 211 -27.60 -17.57 -28.36
C GLY A 211 -27.54 -17.99 -29.85
N GLY A 212 -26.82 -19.08 -30.15
CA GLY A 212 -26.63 -19.57 -31.52
C GLY A 212 -25.52 -18.84 -32.31
N VAL A 213 -24.65 -18.12 -31.63
CA VAL A 213 -23.44 -17.50 -32.21
C VAL A 213 -22.21 -18.35 -31.88
N GLU A 214 -21.42 -18.69 -32.88
CA GLU A 214 -20.10 -19.30 -32.68
C GLU A 214 -19.07 -18.19 -32.50
N LEU A 215 -18.28 -18.28 -31.42
CA LEU A 215 -17.27 -17.29 -31.06
C LEU A 215 -15.89 -17.93 -31.01
N GLU A 216 -14.90 -17.31 -31.64
CA GLU A 216 -13.48 -17.52 -31.35
C GLU A 216 -13.08 -16.54 -30.26
N LEU A 217 -12.93 -17.05 -29.05
CA LEU A 217 -12.67 -16.29 -27.85
C LEU A 217 -11.30 -16.64 -27.26
N ALA A 218 -10.53 -15.61 -26.90
CA ALA A 218 -9.39 -15.75 -26.00
C ALA A 218 -9.70 -15.05 -24.68
N CYS A 219 -9.51 -15.75 -23.58
CA CYS A 219 -9.71 -15.24 -22.21
C CYS A 219 -8.50 -15.62 -21.35
N THR A 220 -8.02 -14.65 -20.58
CA THR A 220 -6.91 -14.84 -19.64
C THR A 220 -7.25 -14.17 -18.33
N ILE A 221 -7.03 -14.87 -17.22
CA ILE A 221 -7.08 -14.35 -15.86
C ILE A 221 -5.66 -14.25 -15.34
N GLY A 222 -5.29 -13.12 -14.79
CA GLY A 222 -3.98 -12.83 -14.22
C GLY A 222 -3.34 -11.55 -14.80
N PRO A 223 -2.33 -11.02 -14.10
CA PRO A 223 -1.84 -11.53 -12.82
C PRO A 223 -2.89 -11.46 -11.70
N ALA A 224 -2.82 -12.41 -10.76
CA ALA A 224 -3.67 -12.46 -9.57
C ALA A 224 -2.78 -12.51 -8.33
N GLN A 225 -3.05 -11.66 -7.35
CA GLN A 225 -2.29 -11.57 -6.11
C GLN A 225 -3.19 -11.21 -4.94
N ARG A 226 -2.98 -11.86 -3.80
CA ARG A 226 -3.51 -11.42 -2.52
C ARG A 226 -2.55 -10.43 -1.87
N THR A 227 -3.10 -9.37 -1.29
CA THR A 227 -2.34 -8.35 -0.56
C THR A 227 -3.11 -7.94 0.70
N PRO A 228 -2.44 -7.69 1.84
CA PRO A 228 -3.13 -7.23 3.04
C PRO A 228 -3.55 -5.75 2.95
N TYR A 229 -3.06 -5.02 1.98
CA TYR A 229 -3.34 -3.59 1.82
C TYR A 229 -3.65 -3.24 0.37
N LEU A 230 -4.64 -2.37 0.18
CA LEU A 230 -4.98 -1.81 -1.12
C LEU A 230 -5.11 -0.28 -1.02
N PRO A 231 -4.33 0.51 -1.78
CA PRO A 231 -4.45 1.97 -1.80
C PRO A 231 -5.89 2.42 -2.09
N GLY A 232 -6.44 3.26 -1.21
CA GLY A 232 -7.82 3.75 -1.31
C GLY A 232 -8.87 2.88 -0.61
N ALA A 233 -8.62 1.58 -0.40
CA ALA A 233 -9.44 0.72 0.42
C ALA A 233 -8.86 0.51 1.83
N GLY A 234 -7.52 0.65 1.98
CA GLY A 234 -6.82 0.47 3.25
C GLY A 234 -6.42 -0.98 3.54
N TRP A 235 -6.19 -1.27 4.82
CA TRP A 235 -5.87 -2.62 5.29
C TRP A 235 -7.10 -3.54 5.22
N ALA A 236 -6.88 -4.77 4.79
CA ALA A 236 -7.92 -5.80 4.83
C ALA A 236 -8.31 -6.10 6.28
N ALA A 237 -9.53 -6.59 6.48
CA ALA A 237 -9.98 -7.06 7.79
C ALA A 237 -9.17 -8.30 8.24
N GLU A 238 -9.26 -8.64 9.53
CA GLU A 238 -8.68 -9.87 10.05
C GLU A 238 -9.21 -11.08 9.28
N ASP A 239 -8.34 -12.04 8.97
CA ASP A 239 -8.63 -13.23 8.15
C ASP A 239 -9.06 -12.94 6.69
N HIS A 240 -8.92 -11.68 6.24
CA HIS A 240 -9.20 -11.25 4.87
C HIS A 240 -7.95 -10.76 4.14
N ALA A 241 -8.05 -10.69 2.82
CA ALA A 241 -7.07 -10.09 1.93
C ALA A 241 -7.77 -9.41 0.74
N TRP A 242 -7.11 -8.45 0.16
CA TRP A 242 -7.48 -7.92 -1.14
C TRP A 242 -6.94 -8.83 -2.23
N LEU A 243 -7.80 -9.42 -3.05
CA LEU A 243 -7.40 -10.08 -4.28
C LEU A 243 -7.38 -9.05 -5.41
N VAL A 244 -6.19 -8.71 -5.89
CA VAL A 244 -6.01 -7.89 -7.09
C VAL A 244 -5.89 -8.82 -8.29
N LEU A 245 -6.78 -8.66 -9.26
CA LEU A 245 -6.96 -9.58 -10.36
C LEU A 245 -6.97 -8.85 -11.70
N GLY A 246 -6.02 -9.18 -12.58
CA GLY A 246 -6.06 -8.81 -13.97
C GLY A 246 -6.97 -9.75 -14.78
N ALA A 247 -7.68 -9.24 -15.77
CA ALA A 247 -8.36 -10.08 -16.74
C ALA A 247 -8.34 -9.44 -18.14
N ALA A 248 -8.30 -10.28 -19.15
CA ALA A 248 -8.40 -9.86 -20.54
C ALA A 248 -9.27 -10.85 -21.32
N VAL A 249 -10.20 -10.33 -22.09
CA VAL A 249 -11.07 -11.10 -23.00
C VAL A 249 -11.01 -10.48 -24.37
N SER A 250 -10.84 -11.28 -25.42
CA SER A 250 -10.91 -10.83 -26.81
C SER A 250 -11.70 -11.81 -27.65
N VAL A 251 -12.40 -11.27 -28.65
CA VAL A 251 -13.17 -12.03 -29.66
C VAL A 251 -12.57 -11.74 -31.02
N SER A 252 -11.99 -12.76 -31.64
CA SER A 252 -11.41 -12.65 -33.00
C SER A 252 -12.43 -12.90 -34.11
N ARG A 253 -13.47 -13.70 -33.81
CA ARG A 253 -14.50 -14.06 -34.80
C ARG A 253 -15.83 -14.30 -34.10
N ALA A 254 -16.90 -13.86 -34.75
CA ALA A 254 -18.28 -14.17 -34.41
C ALA A 254 -19.07 -14.57 -35.64
N THR A 255 -19.69 -15.74 -35.63
CA THR A 255 -20.50 -16.24 -36.75
C THR A 255 -21.81 -16.87 -36.27
N ALA A 256 -22.88 -16.76 -37.05
CA ALA A 256 -24.12 -17.46 -36.79
C ALA A 256 -24.83 -17.74 -38.10
N ASP A 257 -25.28 -18.96 -38.32
CA ASP A 257 -25.98 -19.38 -39.54
C ASP A 257 -25.22 -18.97 -40.81
N ALA A 258 -23.89 -19.19 -40.85
CA ALA A 258 -22.97 -18.78 -41.91
C ALA A 258 -22.84 -17.26 -42.14
N THR A 259 -23.40 -16.44 -41.28
CA THR A 259 -23.30 -14.98 -41.33
C THR A 259 -22.21 -14.51 -40.37
N ALA A 260 -21.31 -13.63 -40.84
CA ALA A 260 -20.26 -13.00 -40.01
C ALA A 260 -20.80 -11.76 -39.26
N TYR A 261 -20.30 -11.56 -38.06
CA TYR A 261 -20.66 -10.44 -37.20
C TYR A 261 -19.43 -9.73 -36.66
N ASP A 262 -19.48 -8.40 -36.68
CA ASP A 262 -18.52 -7.55 -35.97
C ASP A 262 -18.96 -7.31 -34.53
N VAL A 263 -18.01 -7.35 -33.61
CA VAL A 263 -18.27 -6.98 -32.21
C VAL A 263 -18.37 -5.46 -32.12
N VAL A 264 -19.52 -4.96 -31.67
CA VAL A 264 -19.78 -3.53 -31.51
C VAL A 264 -19.41 -3.08 -30.09
N SER A 265 -19.69 -3.91 -29.10
CA SER A 265 -19.33 -3.65 -27.71
C SER A 265 -19.21 -4.92 -26.89
N MET A 266 -18.32 -4.88 -25.90
CA MET A 266 -18.13 -5.90 -24.89
C MET A 266 -18.31 -5.27 -23.52
N GLN A 267 -19.07 -5.93 -22.64
CA GLN A 267 -19.27 -5.51 -21.26
C GLN A 267 -18.90 -6.68 -20.33
N PRO A 268 -17.72 -6.62 -19.68
CA PRO A 268 -17.32 -7.65 -18.74
C PRO A 268 -17.98 -7.42 -17.39
N ALA A 269 -18.33 -8.51 -16.73
CA ALA A 269 -18.63 -8.58 -15.30
C ALA A 269 -17.76 -9.69 -14.70
N LEU A 270 -17.03 -9.36 -13.67
CA LEU A 270 -16.23 -10.30 -12.92
C LEU A 270 -16.84 -10.51 -11.55
N THR A 271 -16.75 -11.73 -11.05
CA THR A 271 -17.12 -12.09 -9.70
C THR A 271 -16.04 -12.99 -9.10
N VAL A 272 -15.85 -12.92 -7.79
CA VAL A 272 -15.01 -13.87 -7.04
C VAL A 272 -15.87 -14.43 -5.92
N ASP A 273 -16.02 -15.75 -5.91
CA ASP A 273 -16.94 -16.46 -4.98
C ASP A 273 -18.34 -15.84 -4.93
N GLY A 274 -18.82 -15.36 -6.09
CA GLY A 274 -20.11 -14.67 -6.22
C GLY A 274 -20.12 -13.21 -5.78
N SER A 275 -19.04 -12.68 -5.21
CA SER A 275 -18.90 -11.28 -4.82
C SER A 275 -18.55 -10.40 -6.02
N THR A 276 -19.03 -9.17 -6.02
CA THR A 276 -18.68 -8.16 -7.05
C THR A 276 -17.41 -7.42 -6.67
N PRO A 277 -16.66 -6.87 -7.65
CA PRO A 277 -15.47 -6.11 -7.37
C PRO A 277 -15.78 -4.82 -6.60
N LEU A 278 -14.77 -4.30 -5.91
CA LEU A 278 -14.81 -2.95 -5.38
C LEU A 278 -15.15 -1.94 -6.47
N PRO A 279 -15.91 -0.89 -6.17
CA PRO A 279 -16.19 0.17 -7.12
C PRO A 279 -14.89 0.75 -7.69
N PRO A 280 -14.81 1.00 -9.01
CA PRO A 280 -13.65 1.65 -9.59
C PRO A 280 -13.53 3.08 -9.03
N ASP A 281 -12.47 3.36 -8.29
CA ASP A 281 -12.18 4.70 -7.74
C ASP A 281 -11.19 5.49 -8.61
N GLY A 282 -10.89 5.00 -9.82
CA GLY A 282 -9.90 5.55 -10.75
C GLY A 282 -8.48 5.04 -10.53
N ARG A 283 -8.24 4.24 -9.49
CA ARG A 283 -6.92 3.67 -9.15
C ARG A 283 -6.79 2.21 -9.56
N PHE A 284 -7.85 1.45 -9.38
CA PHE A 284 -8.01 0.10 -9.92
C PHE A 284 -9.32 0.06 -10.69
N GLY A 285 -9.39 -0.74 -11.75
CA GLY A 285 -10.58 -0.85 -12.59
C GLY A 285 -10.58 0.08 -13.80
N GLU A 286 -9.41 0.58 -14.24
CA GLU A 286 -9.30 1.14 -15.58
C GLU A 286 -9.52 0.02 -16.59
N VAL A 287 -10.75 -0.10 -17.06
CA VAL A 287 -11.13 -1.08 -18.05
C VAL A 287 -10.86 -0.48 -19.44
N ARG A 288 -9.84 -0.99 -20.11
CA ARG A 288 -9.59 -0.67 -21.52
C ARG A 288 -10.56 -1.43 -22.37
N ARG A 289 -11.33 -0.72 -23.16
CA ARG A 289 -12.35 -1.26 -24.04
C ARG A 289 -12.05 -0.87 -25.47
N ASP A 290 -11.82 -1.87 -26.32
CA ASP A 290 -12.03 -1.72 -27.74
C ASP A 290 -13.14 -2.69 -28.19
N PRO A 291 -13.70 -2.57 -29.36
CA PRO A 291 -14.82 -3.41 -29.76
C PRO A 291 -14.57 -4.91 -29.67
N GLN A 292 -13.33 -5.35 -29.87
CA GLN A 292 -12.96 -6.77 -29.93
C GLN A 292 -12.17 -7.23 -28.67
N ARG A 293 -11.81 -6.31 -27.77
CA ARG A 293 -11.01 -6.63 -26.58
C ARG A 293 -11.42 -5.80 -25.39
N VAL A 294 -11.49 -6.46 -24.26
CA VAL A 294 -11.64 -5.83 -22.96
C VAL A 294 -10.54 -6.33 -22.04
N SER A 295 -9.90 -5.44 -21.32
CA SER A 295 -8.92 -5.80 -20.29
C SER A 295 -8.96 -4.78 -19.15
N GLY A 296 -8.64 -5.23 -17.95
CA GLY A 296 -8.61 -4.37 -16.76
C GLY A 296 -8.06 -5.10 -15.55
N THR A 297 -8.03 -4.37 -14.45
CA THR A 297 -7.65 -4.88 -13.13
C THR A 297 -8.79 -4.60 -12.17
N TRP A 298 -9.15 -5.58 -11.37
CA TRP A 298 -10.23 -5.52 -10.38
C TRP A 298 -9.70 -5.93 -9.01
N ALA A 299 -10.31 -5.43 -7.96
CA ALA A 299 -10.00 -5.80 -6.60
C ALA A 299 -11.23 -6.34 -5.89
N PHE A 300 -11.02 -7.36 -5.07
CA PHE A 300 -12.06 -8.07 -4.33
C PHE A 300 -11.62 -8.26 -2.88
N ASP A 301 -12.58 -8.19 -1.97
CA ASP A 301 -12.38 -8.63 -0.60
C ASP A 301 -12.61 -10.14 -0.56
N VAL A 302 -11.59 -10.90 -0.14
CA VAL A 302 -11.62 -12.37 -0.10
C VAL A 302 -11.04 -12.88 1.22
N ALA A 303 -11.26 -14.15 1.54
CA ALA A 303 -10.53 -14.80 2.63
C ALA A 303 -9.01 -14.75 2.38
N ALA A 304 -8.22 -14.59 3.45
CA ALA A 304 -6.76 -14.52 3.36
C ALA A 304 -6.15 -15.78 2.75
N GLU A 305 -6.78 -16.93 2.96
CA GLU A 305 -6.33 -18.25 2.51
C GLU A 305 -7.42 -18.98 1.72
N GLY A 306 -7.03 -20.09 1.11
CA GLY A 306 -7.93 -20.98 0.36
C GLY A 306 -8.03 -20.67 -1.13
N ALA A 307 -8.62 -21.58 -1.89
CA ALA A 307 -8.92 -21.39 -3.30
C ALA A 307 -10.06 -20.35 -3.47
N VAL A 308 -10.08 -19.66 -4.58
CA VAL A 308 -11.16 -18.74 -4.96
C VAL A 308 -11.67 -19.08 -6.37
N SER A 309 -12.97 -18.95 -6.57
CA SER A 309 -13.61 -19.16 -7.86
C SER A 309 -13.87 -17.83 -8.55
N VAL A 310 -13.23 -17.61 -9.70
CA VAL A 310 -13.39 -16.40 -10.50
C VAL A 310 -14.40 -16.64 -11.61
N GLY A 311 -15.53 -15.96 -11.55
CA GLY A 311 -16.52 -15.92 -12.62
C GLY A 311 -16.24 -14.77 -13.58
N VAL A 312 -16.22 -15.05 -14.88
CA VAL A 312 -16.12 -14.05 -15.94
C VAL A 312 -17.37 -14.13 -16.80
N GLU A 313 -18.14 -13.07 -16.82
CA GLU A 313 -19.28 -12.92 -17.73
C GLU A 313 -19.01 -11.78 -18.70
N VAL A 314 -19.27 -11.99 -19.99
CA VAL A 314 -19.08 -10.95 -21.00
C VAL A 314 -20.32 -10.87 -21.88
N ASP A 315 -21.00 -9.73 -21.83
CA ASP A 315 -22.10 -9.42 -22.72
C ASP A 315 -21.60 -8.77 -24.01
N LEU A 316 -21.94 -9.37 -25.13
CA LEU A 316 -21.55 -8.94 -26.47
C LEU A 316 -22.74 -8.34 -27.22
N ARG A 317 -22.52 -7.21 -27.88
CA ARG A 317 -23.38 -6.69 -28.95
C ARG A 317 -22.68 -6.87 -30.27
N LEU A 318 -23.36 -7.52 -31.18
CA LEU A 318 -22.88 -7.91 -32.50
C LEU A 318 -23.70 -7.21 -33.56
N ARG A 319 -23.03 -6.80 -34.63
CA ARG A 319 -23.64 -6.24 -35.83
C ARG A 319 -23.17 -7.06 -37.04
N LYS A 320 -24.07 -7.34 -37.94
CA LYS A 320 -23.75 -8.04 -39.20
C LYS A 320 -22.63 -7.30 -39.96
N SER A 321 -21.61 -8.04 -40.40
CA SER A 321 -20.43 -7.46 -41.04
C SER A 321 -20.73 -7.03 -42.48
N ASP A 322 -21.58 -7.77 -43.19
CA ASP A 322 -22.03 -7.45 -44.56
C ASP A 322 -23.57 -7.40 -44.63
N ASP A 323 -24.15 -6.29 -45.09
CA ASP A 323 -25.59 -6.12 -45.20
C ASP A 323 -26.22 -7.04 -46.25
N ALA A 324 -25.42 -7.58 -47.20
CA ALA A 324 -25.85 -8.53 -48.17
C ALA A 324 -26.08 -9.95 -47.62
N ASP A 325 -25.50 -10.28 -46.46
CA ASP A 325 -25.64 -11.60 -45.85
C ASP A 325 -27.09 -11.84 -45.35
N PRO A 326 -27.59 -13.08 -45.40
CA PRO A 326 -28.85 -13.43 -44.76
C PRO A 326 -28.72 -13.33 -43.21
N GLY A 327 -29.79 -13.00 -42.55
CA GLY A 327 -29.83 -12.99 -41.08
C GLY A 327 -30.10 -11.63 -40.45
N PRO A 328 -30.31 -11.57 -39.14
CA PRO A 328 -30.64 -10.33 -38.44
C PRO A 328 -29.46 -9.37 -38.40
N GLY A 329 -29.71 -8.07 -38.54
CA GLY A 329 -28.69 -7.02 -38.56
C GLY A 329 -27.91 -6.87 -37.25
N THR A 330 -28.50 -7.31 -36.12
CA THR A 330 -27.85 -7.28 -34.79
C THR A 330 -28.15 -8.56 -34.01
N ARG A 331 -27.18 -8.99 -33.20
CA ARG A 331 -27.34 -10.10 -32.25
C ARG A 331 -26.76 -9.72 -30.90
N ARG A 332 -27.11 -10.49 -29.89
CA ARG A 332 -26.48 -10.47 -28.55
C ARG A 332 -25.96 -11.86 -28.20
N ALA A 333 -24.85 -11.92 -27.54
CA ALA A 333 -24.30 -13.15 -26.99
C ALA A 333 -23.77 -12.87 -25.57
N THR A 334 -23.90 -13.82 -24.66
CA THR A 334 -23.29 -13.77 -23.35
C THR A 334 -22.36 -14.95 -23.18
N VAL A 335 -21.14 -14.68 -22.80
CA VAL A 335 -20.11 -15.70 -22.49
C VAL A 335 -19.96 -15.77 -21.00
N ARG A 336 -20.05 -16.99 -20.43
CA ARG A 336 -19.79 -17.26 -19.00
C ARG A 336 -18.67 -18.27 -18.87
N GLN A 337 -17.69 -17.96 -18.05
CA GLN A 337 -16.57 -18.83 -17.74
C GLN A 337 -16.26 -18.76 -16.25
N THR A 338 -15.75 -19.87 -15.70
CA THR A 338 -15.31 -19.93 -14.32
C THR A 338 -13.89 -20.48 -14.29
N VAL A 339 -13.03 -19.88 -13.47
CA VAL A 339 -11.65 -20.29 -13.26
C VAL A 339 -11.41 -20.45 -11.77
N GLU A 340 -10.95 -21.63 -11.37
CA GLU A 340 -10.51 -21.85 -9.99
C GLU A 340 -9.04 -21.41 -9.87
N LEU A 341 -8.81 -20.44 -8.99
CA LEU A 341 -7.48 -20.06 -8.57
C LEU A 341 -7.12 -20.93 -7.36
N ALA A 342 -6.12 -21.80 -7.51
CA ALA A 342 -5.67 -22.67 -6.43
C ALA A 342 -5.20 -21.86 -5.20
N GLY A 343 -5.33 -22.45 -4.00
CA GLY A 343 -5.00 -21.78 -2.74
C GLY A 343 -3.53 -21.44 -2.53
N GLU A 344 -2.63 -21.94 -3.38
CA GLU A 344 -1.18 -21.67 -3.38
C GLU A 344 -0.81 -20.21 -3.78
N LEU A 345 -1.79 -19.31 -3.82
CA LEU A 345 -1.54 -17.85 -3.86
C LEU A 345 -0.94 -17.32 -2.54
N ALA A 346 -0.93 -18.14 -1.48
CA ALA A 346 -0.11 -17.94 -0.28
C ALA A 346 1.13 -18.83 -0.39
N GLY A 347 2.33 -18.23 -0.37
CA GLY A 347 3.58 -18.97 -0.51
C GLY A 347 3.70 -20.11 0.51
N GLU A 348 4.10 -21.29 0.06
CA GLU A 348 4.48 -22.37 0.96
C GLU A 348 5.58 -21.87 1.90
N SER A 349 5.30 -21.94 3.21
CA SER A 349 6.29 -21.80 4.27
C SER A 349 7.20 -23.03 4.23
N GLY A 350 8.37 -22.90 3.60
CA GLY A 350 9.46 -23.87 3.64
C GLY A 350 10.55 -23.45 4.61
#